data_7f04cc384ae1fa1ba18fc3935f5cf4a3
#
_entry.id   7f04cc384ae1fa1ba18fc3935f5cf4a3
#
_cell.length_a   1.000
_cell.length_b   1.000
_cell.length_c   1.000
_cell.angle_alpha   90.00
_cell.angle_beta   90.00
_cell.angle_gamma   90.00
#
_symmetry.space_group_name_H-M   'P 1'
#
loop_
_entity.id
_entity.type
_entity.pdbx_description
1 polymer ?
#
loop_
_entity_poly.entity_id
_entity_poly.type
_entity_poly.pdbx_seq_one_letter_code
_entity_poly.pdbx_strand_id
1 'polypeptide(L)'
;MTRAALQLVPLSAAFWVALFSYERSEGEHGRRFVAGLVLGGALAHLGWAALYADRLLAQPAALLAPAGFCVLFVPLGPLVVAPWRASRAERDRFLAAALASLLPALATARVGCLVAGCCGGIPTDLPWGMRLAGDPIARHPTALYDIAGLLALSRIARRLPPERVAPAVLVGLGLLRLAIDPLRALPPLGPPLWSPGWIAALWIALGLRIGSRRAPSGFAGVPAASG
;
A
#
# COMPACT_ATOMS: atom_id res chain seq x y z
N MET A 1 -5.60 -26.43 -10.19
CA MET A 1 -6.05 -25.17 -9.54
C MET A 1 -5.88 -24.03 -10.51
N THR A 2 -6.91 -23.21 -10.72
CA THR A 2 -6.81 -22.02 -11.58
C THR A 2 -5.93 -20.96 -10.94
N ARG A 3 -5.25 -20.12 -11.75
CA ARG A 3 -4.44 -18.98 -11.23
C ARG A 3 -5.23 -18.07 -10.28
N ALA A 4 -6.54 -17.94 -10.51
CA ALA A 4 -7.42 -17.17 -9.65
C ALA A 4 -7.56 -17.80 -8.25
N ALA A 5 -7.70 -19.13 -8.14
CA ALA A 5 -7.77 -19.81 -6.85
C ALA A 5 -6.47 -19.66 -6.03
N LEU A 6 -5.31 -19.65 -6.70
CA LEU A 6 -4.02 -19.43 -6.04
C LEU A 6 -3.86 -18.02 -5.47
N GLN A 7 -4.63 -17.04 -5.96
CA GLN A 7 -4.61 -15.67 -5.45
C GLN A 7 -5.60 -15.42 -4.30
N LEU A 8 -6.71 -16.18 -4.25
CA LEU A 8 -7.72 -16.00 -3.20
C LEU A 8 -7.21 -16.36 -1.80
N VAL A 9 -6.42 -17.42 -1.67
CA VAL A 9 -5.86 -17.85 -0.38
C VAL A 9 -4.95 -16.76 0.24
N PRO A 10 -3.95 -16.20 -0.48
CA PRO A 10 -3.14 -15.12 0.05
C PRO A 10 -3.92 -13.82 0.34
N LEU A 11 -4.96 -13.51 -0.43
CA LEU A 11 -5.81 -12.35 -0.17
C LEU A 11 -6.64 -12.52 1.10
N SER A 12 -7.23 -13.71 1.32
CA SER A 12 -7.93 -13.99 2.57
C SER A 12 -6.97 -14.01 3.76
N ALA A 13 -5.78 -14.60 3.61
CA ALA A 13 -4.75 -14.56 4.64
C ALA A 13 -4.32 -13.11 4.96
N ALA A 14 -4.15 -12.26 3.95
CA ALA A 14 -3.83 -10.85 4.13
C ALA A 14 -4.90 -10.10 4.94
N PHE A 15 -6.19 -10.39 4.69
CA PHE A 15 -7.29 -9.83 5.46
C PHE A 15 -7.19 -10.20 6.94
N TRP A 16 -6.98 -11.50 7.26
CA TRP A 16 -6.82 -11.97 8.64
C TRP A 16 -5.56 -11.40 9.30
N VAL A 17 -4.45 -11.29 8.57
CA VAL A 17 -3.23 -10.64 9.08
C VAL A 17 -3.49 -9.18 9.43
N ALA A 18 -4.27 -8.46 8.61
CA ALA A 18 -4.63 -7.08 8.91
C ALA A 18 -5.47 -6.98 10.18
N LEU A 19 -6.52 -7.79 10.32
CA LEU A 19 -7.38 -7.82 11.50
C LEU A 19 -6.60 -8.15 12.76
N PHE A 20 -5.83 -9.24 12.76
CA PHE A 20 -5.06 -9.68 13.90
C PHE A 20 -3.99 -8.67 14.32
N SER A 21 -3.33 -8.03 13.34
CA SER A 21 -2.34 -6.99 13.61
C SER A 21 -2.99 -5.74 14.20
N TYR A 22 -4.21 -5.41 13.79
CA TYR A 22 -4.97 -4.27 14.30
C TYR A 22 -5.46 -4.52 15.74
N GLU A 23 -6.02 -5.69 16.02
CA GLU A 23 -6.45 -6.08 17.37
C GLU A 23 -5.30 -6.03 18.37
N ARG A 24 -4.11 -6.49 17.98
CA ARG A 24 -2.91 -6.41 18.81
C ARG A 24 -2.41 -4.99 19.08
N SER A 25 -2.80 -4.03 18.28
CA SER A 25 -2.44 -2.61 18.45
C SER A 25 -3.45 -1.82 19.30
N GLU A 26 -4.32 -2.49 20.07
CA GLU A 26 -5.36 -1.88 20.91
C GLU A 26 -6.33 -0.99 20.11
N GLY A 27 -6.79 -1.51 18.97
CA GLY A 27 -7.66 -0.77 18.07
C GLY A 27 -9.07 -0.55 18.62
N GLU A 28 -9.31 0.56 19.29
CA GLU A 28 -10.63 0.96 19.84
C GLU A 28 -11.75 1.03 18.78
N HIS A 29 -11.40 1.11 17.49
CA HIS A 29 -12.33 1.33 16.39
C HIS A 29 -12.38 0.16 15.40
N GLY A 30 -12.43 -1.08 15.89
CA GLY A 30 -12.39 -2.28 15.04
C GLY A 30 -13.41 -2.28 13.91
N ARG A 31 -14.67 -1.85 14.17
CA ARG A 31 -15.71 -1.74 13.12
C ARG A 31 -15.33 -0.76 12.01
N ARG A 32 -14.73 0.38 12.36
CA ARG A 32 -14.23 1.36 11.36
C ARG A 32 -13.06 0.80 10.57
N PHE A 33 -12.17 0.06 11.24
CA PHE A 33 -11.07 -0.59 10.55
C PHE A 33 -11.55 -1.62 9.52
N VAL A 34 -12.50 -2.49 9.90
CA VAL A 34 -13.13 -3.44 8.96
C VAL A 34 -13.77 -2.71 7.79
N ALA A 35 -14.56 -1.66 8.05
CA ALA A 35 -15.13 -0.83 6.99
C ALA A 35 -14.05 -0.21 6.09
N GLY A 36 -12.94 0.23 6.67
CA GLY A 36 -11.78 0.73 5.93
C GLY A 36 -11.11 -0.34 5.07
N LEU A 37 -10.99 -1.59 5.54
CA LEU A 37 -10.46 -2.70 4.74
C LEU A 37 -11.37 -3.01 3.54
N VAL A 38 -12.67 -3.10 3.77
CA VAL A 38 -13.65 -3.35 2.70
C VAL A 38 -13.62 -2.23 1.67
N LEU A 39 -13.68 -0.98 2.12
CA LEU A 39 -13.60 0.19 1.24
C LEU A 39 -12.27 0.26 0.49
N GLY A 40 -11.15 0.02 1.19
CA GLY A 40 -9.82 -0.01 0.59
C GLY A 40 -9.67 -1.09 -0.48
N GLY A 41 -10.24 -2.28 -0.24
CA GLY A 41 -10.33 -3.35 -1.22
C GLY A 41 -11.17 -2.97 -2.44
N ALA A 42 -12.33 -2.38 -2.23
CA ALA A 42 -13.19 -1.88 -3.31
C ALA A 42 -12.48 -0.79 -4.14
N LEU A 43 -11.84 0.18 -3.48
CA LEU A 43 -11.07 1.22 -4.16
C LEU A 43 -9.85 0.66 -4.91
N ALA A 44 -9.21 -0.37 -4.38
CA ALA A 44 -8.10 -1.04 -5.06
C ALA A 44 -8.57 -1.77 -6.33
N HIS A 45 -9.75 -2.37 -6.30
CA HIS A 45 -10.35 -3.01 -7.47
C HIS A 45 -10.82 -1.99 -8.51
N LEU A 46 -11.52 -0.94 -8.09
CA LEU A 46 -11.94 0.16 -8.97
C LEU A 46 -10.73 0.90 -9.56
N GLY A 47 -9.70 1.15 -8.78
CA GLY A 47 -8.46 1.74 -9.27
C GLY A 47 -7.75 0.87 -10.31
N TRP A 48 -7.74 -0.44 -10.11
CA TRP A 48 -7.27 -1.37 -11.13
C TRP A 48 -8.14 -1.30 -12.39
N ALA A 49 -9.46 -1.33 -12.24
CA ALA A 49 -10.41 -1.22 -13.35
C ALA A 49 -10.19 0.06 -14.17
N ALA A 50 -9.99 1.18 -13.50
CA ALA A 50 -9.71 2.46 -14.16
C ALA A 50 -8.36 2.46 -14.91
N LEU A 51 -7.31 1.89 -14.29
CA LEU A 51 -5.98 1.79 -14.92
C LEU A 51 -5.94 0.86 -16.13
N TYR A 52 -6.85 -0.12 -16.22
CA TYR A 52 -6.92 -1.10 -17.29
C TYR A 52 -8.24 -1.02 -18.07
N ALA A 53 -8.85 0.16 -18.14
CA ALA A 53 -10.15 0.38 -18.78
C ALA A 53 -10.20 -0.16 -20.21
N ASP A 54 -9.15 0.03 -21.01
CA ASP A 54 -9.07 -0.46 -22.39
C ASP A 54 -9.24 -1.99 -22.48
N ARG A 55 -8.64 -2.72 -21.54
CA ARG A 55 -8.78 -4.18 -21.47
C ARG A 55 -10.16 -4.61 -21.00
N LEU A 56 -10.75 -3.85 -20.08
CA LEU A 56 -12.09 -4.13 -19.58
C LEU A 56 -13.16 -3.84 -20.62
N LEU A 57 -12.97 -2.84 -21.47
CA LEU A 57 -13.84 -2.60 -22.63
C LEU A 57 -13.79 -3.76 -23.63
N ALA A 58 -12.62 -4.38 -23.82
CA ALA A 58 -12.47 -5.57 -24.67
C ALA A 58 -12.99 -6.86 -24.01
N GLN A 59 -12.92 -6.97 -22.68
CA GLN A 59 -13.32 -8.16 -21.90
C GLN A 59 -14.02 -7.76 -20.60
N PRO A 60 -15.29 -7.33 -20.63
CA PRO A 60 -16.01 -6.84 -19.44
C PRO A 60 -16.11 -7.86 -18.31
N ALA A 61 -16.17 -9.16 -18.62
CA ALA A 61 -16.18 -10.23 -17.63
C ALA A 61 -14.95 -10.24 -16.71
N ALA A 62 -13.84 -9.64 -17.14
CA ALA A 62 -12.64 -9.51 -16.30
C ALA A 62 -12.87 -8.64 -15.05
N LEU A 63 -13.87 -7.75 -15.07
CA LEU A 63 -14.27 -6.95 -13.90
C LEU A 63 -14.78 -7.84 -12.75
N LEU A 64 -15.40 -8.95 -13.06
CA LEU A 64 -15.93 -9.89 -12.08
C LEU A 64 -14.88 -10.92 -11.61
N ALA A 65 -13.69 -10.91 -12.23
CA ALA A 65 -12.62 -11.80 -11.81
C ALA A 65 -12.10 -11.38 -10.41
N PRO A 66 -11.84 -12.34 -9.51
CA PRO A 66 -11.27 -12.05 -8.19
C PRO A 66 -9.80 -11.57 -8.26
N ALA A 67 -9.26 -11.42 -9.45
CA ALA A 67 -7.94 -10.90 -9.75
C ALA A 67 -8.05 -9.43 -10.18
N GLY A 68 -7.01 -8.65 -9.91
CA GLY A 68 -6.99 -7.25 -10.32
C GLY A 68 -7.21 -6.30 -9.15
N PHE A 69 -6.15 -6.08 -8.37
CA PHE A 69 -6.14 -5.10 -7.29
C PHE A 69 -4.92 -4.19 -7.43
N CYS A 70 -5.17 -2.90 -7.51
CA CYS A 70 -4.11 -1.92 -7.36
C CYS A 70 -3.93 -1.62 -5.86
N VAL A 71 -3.00 -2.33 -5.22
CA VAL A 71 -2.75 -2.23 -3.77
C VAL A 71 -2.43 -0.81 -3.28
N LEU A 72 -2.08 0.10 -4.19
CA LEU A 72 -1.85 1.51 -3.87
C LEU A 72 -3.10 2.22 -3.33
N PHE A 73 -4.29 1.75 -3.68
CA PHE A 73 -5.54 2.36 -3.22
C PHE A 73 -6.02 1.80 -1.87
N VAL A 74 -5.46 0.69 -1.39
CA VAL A 74 -5.88 0.08 -0.11
C VAL A 74 -5.76 1.04 1.08
N PRO A 75 -4.69 1.85 1.24
CA PRO A 75 -4.58 2.79 2.34
C PRO A 75 -5.62 3.91 2.35
N LEU A 76 -6.31 4.17 1.22
CA LEU A 76 -7.40 5.13 1.16
C LEU A 76 -8.57 4.74 2.06
N GLY A 77 -8.85 3.44 2.19
CA GLY A 77 -9.95 2.97 3.02
C GLY A 77 -9.86 3.48 4.46
N PRO A 78 -8.81 3.15 5.23
CA PRO A 78 -8.61 3.70 6.57
C PRO A 78 -8.57 5.22 6.64
N LEU A 79 -8.01 5.89 5.63
CA LEU A 79 -7.98 7.35 5.57
C LEU A 79 -9.40 7.94 5.46
N VAL A 80 -10.28 7.33 4.64
CA VAL A 80 -11.66 7.80 4.46
C VAL A 80 -12.49 7.59 5.72
N VAL A 81 -12.38 6.40 6.36
CA VAL A 81 -13.19 6.07 7.55
C VAL A 81 -12.61 6.59 8.86
N ALA A 82 -11.46 7.24 8.84
CA ALA A 82 -10.84 7.79 10.04
C ALA A 82 -11.80 8.68 10.83
N PRO A 83 -11.71 8.73 12.16
CA PRO A 83 -12.61 9.51 12.99
C PRO A 83 -12.29 11.02 12.91
N TRP A 84 -12.59 11.63 11.78
CA TRP A 84 -12.24 13.03 11.48
C TRP A 84 -12.89 14.05 12.42
N ARG A 85 -14.03 13.67 13.05
CA ARG A 85 -14.75 14.51 14.03
C ARG A 85 -14.26 14.32 15.46
N ALA A 86 -13.42 13.31 15.72
CA ALA A 86 -12.83 13.06 17.02
C ALA A 86 -11.59 13.93 17.25
N SER A 87 -10.99 13.80 18.43
CA SER A 87 -9.74 14.49 18.75
C SER A 87 -8.62 14.09 17.79
N ARG A 88 -7.64 14.98 17.65
CA ARG A 88 -6.46 14.70 16.83
C ARG A 88 -5.73 13.44 17.30
N ALA A 89 -5.56 13.28 18.61
CA ALA A 89 -4.88 12.14 19.21
C ALA A 89 -5.59 10.81 18.91
N GLU A 90 -6.92 10.78 18.98
CA GLU A 90 -7.72 9.61 18.68
C GLU A 90 -7.62 9.22 17.20
N ARG A 91 -7.74 10.21 16.29
CA ARG A 91 -7.55 9.99 14.87
C ARG A 91 -6.15 9.47 14.53
N ASP A 92 -5.11 10.04 15.16
CA ASP A 92 -3.72 9.65 14.92
C ASP A 92 -3.47 8.23 15.44
N ARG A 93 -4.03 7.83 16.59
CA ARG A 93 -3.98 6.45 17.08
C ARG A 93 -4.68 5.49 16.09
N PHE A 94 -5.89 5.82 15.65
CA PHE A 94 -6.60 5.00 14.68
C PHE A 94 -5.79 4.82 13.38
N LEU A 95 -5.31 5.91 12.79
CA LEU A 95 -4.52 5.86 11.54
C LEU A 95 -3.21 5.11 11.72
N ALA A 96 -2.55 5.28 12.86
CA ALA A 96 -1.32 4.55 13.19
C ALA A 96 -1.57 3.05 13.24
N ALA A 97 -2.57 2.61 14.02
CA ALA A 97 -2.94 1.21 14.12
C ALA A 97 -3.36 0.63 12.76
N ALA A 98 -4.24 1.32 12.04
CA ALA A 98 -4.78 0.86 10.78
C ALA A 98 -3.71 0.75 9.69
N LEU A 99 -2.91 1.80 9.47
CA LEU A 99 -1.89 1.81 8.41
C LEU A 99 -0.73 0.88 8.73
N ALA A 100 -0.28 0.80 10.00
CA ALA A 100 0.76 -0.15 10.37
C ALA A 100 0.31 -1.61 10.20
N SER A 101 -0.96 -1.91 10.46
CA SER A 101 -1.53 -3.26 10.29
C SER A 101 -1.67 -3.67 8.82
N LEU A 102 -1.85 -2.71 7.91
CA LEU A 102 -1.90 -2.98 6.48
C LEU A 102 -0.55 -3.45 5.92
N LEU A 103 0.57 -3.00 6.45
CA LEU A 103 1.88 -3.30 5.87
C LEU A 103 2.21 -4.81 5.84
N PRO A 104 2.09 -5.58 6.95
CA PRO A 104 2.28 -7.02 6.91
C PRO A 104 1.18 -7.72 6.08
N ALA A 105 -0.04 -7.21 6.05
CA ALA A 105 -1.11 -7.74 5.22
C ALA A 105 -0.80 -7.59 3.73
N LEU A 106 -0.33 -6.43 3.30
CA LEU A 106 0.11 -6.19 1.92
C LEU A 106 1.31 -7.08 1.55
N ALA A 107 2.25 -7.29 2.47
CA ALA A 107 3.36 -8.22 2.26
C ALA A 107 2.85 -9.66 2.05
N THR A 108 1.87 -10.11 2.85
CA THR A 108 1.23 -11.41 2.70
C THR A 108 0.52 -11.54 1.34
N ALA A 109 -0.20 -10.51 0.90
CA ALA A 109 -0.82 -10.49 -0.42
C ALA A 109 0.21 -10.61 -1.56
N ARG A 110 1.43 -10.05 -1.38
CA ARG A 110 2.52 -10.15 -2.36
C ARG A 110 3.12 -11.57 -2.45
N VAL A 111 3.05 -12.36 -1.39
CA VAL A 111 3.39 -13.79 -1.48
C VAL A 111 2.48 -14.50 -2.50
N GLY A 112 1.20 -14.12 -2.56
CA GLY A 112 0.27 -14.63 -3.58
C GLY A 112 0.69 -14.28 -5.00
N CYS A 113 1.20 -13.08 -5.23
CA CYS A 113 1.75 -12.70 -6.54
C CYS A 113 2.96 -13.55 -6.93
N LEU A 114 3.83 -13.85 -5.97
CA LEU A 114 5.01 -14.68 -6.18
C LEU A 114 4.62 -16.11 -6.55
N VAL A 115 3.70 -16.73 -5.79
CA VAL A 115 3.20 -18.09 -6.03
C VAL A 115 2.45 -18.19 -7.36
N ALA A 116 1.65 -17.19 -7.70
CA ALA A 116 0.91 -17.15 -8.96
C ALA A 116 1.80 -16.84 -10.19
N GLY A 117 3.09 -16.49 -9.97
CA GLY A 117 4.01 -16.08 -11.02
C GLY A 117 3.58 -14.82 -11.77
N CYS A 118 2.73 -13.99 -11.15
CA CYS A 118 2.35 -12.69 -11.69
C CYS A 118 3.28 -11.59 -11.15
N CYS A 119 3.25 -10.42 -11.74
CA CYS A 119 4.05 -9.27 -11.28
C CYS A 119 5.57 -9.49 -11.37
N GLY A 120 6.05 -10.27 -12.33
CA GLY A 120 7.47 -10.33 -12.66
C GLY A 120 7.97 -8.98 -13.19
N GLY A 121 9.25 -8.69 -12.94
CA GLY A 121 9.91 -7.50 -13.43
C GLY A 121 10.40 -7.63 -14.88
N ILE A 122 11.13 -6.60 -15.33
CA ILE A 122 11.89 -6.64 -16.58
C ILE A 122 12.95 -7.76 -16.51
N PRO A 123 13.41 -8.29 -17.66
CA PRO A 123 14.50 -9.25 -17.71
C PRO A 123 15.74 -8.75 -16.96
N THR A 124 16.47 -9.68 -16.33
CA THR A 124 17.68 -9.33 -15.59
C THR A 124 18.69 -10.48 -15.61
N ASP A 125 19.98 -10.14 -15.64
CA ASP A 125 21.10 -11.08 -15.50
C ASP A 125 21.65 -11.11 -14.06
N LEU A 126 20.99 -10.43 -13.11
CA LEU A 126 21.40 -10.42 -11.72
C LEU A 126 21.27 -11.82 -11.10
N PRO A 127 22.17 -12.20 -10.17
CA PRO A 127 22.22 -13.56 -9.61
C PRO A 127 20.95 -13.94 -8.81
N TRP A 128 20.15 -12.96 -8.40
CA TRP A 128 18.86 -13.18 -7.74
C TRP A 128 17.66 -13.04 -8.68
N GLY A 129 17.88 -12.94 -10.00
CA GLY A 129 16.82 -13.01 -11.00
C GLY A 129 16.03 -14.32 -10.89
N MET A 130 14.71 -14.27 -10.97
CA MET A 130 13.85 -15.46 -10.82
C MET A 130 13.12 -15.77 -12.12
N ARG A 131 13.04 -17.06 -12.46
CA ARG A 131 12.15 -17.58 -13.51
C ARG A 131 10.80 -17.88 -12.87
N LEU A 132 9.78 -17.12 -13.25
CA LEU A 132 8.45 -17.23 -12.66
C LEU A 132 7.52 -18.03 -13.57
N ALA A 133 6.78 -18.99 -13.00
CA ALA A 133 5.65 -19.70 -13.62
C ALA A 133 5.82 -20.07 -15.10
N GLY A 134 6.93 -20.71 -15.45
CA GLY A 134 7.18 -21.22 -16.81
C GLY A 134 7.78 -20.18 -17.77
N ASP A 135 8.14 -19.00 -17.33
CA ASP A 135 8.93 -18.05 -18.11
C ASP A 135 10.38 -18.53 -18.18
N PRO A 136 10.96 -18.75 -19.38
CA PRO A 136 12.36 -19.15 -19.54
C PRO A 136 13.35 -18.04 -19.17
N ILE A 137 12.89 -16.78 -19.12
CA ILE A 137 13.72 -15.60 -18.88
C ILE A 137 13.75 -15.28 -17.38
N ALA A 138 14.94 -15.06 -16.84
CA ALA A 138 15.10 -14.56 -15.47
C ALA A 138 14.66 -13.09 -15.40
N ARG A 139 13.84 -12.75 -14.41
CA ARG A 139 13.27 -11.41 -14.23
C ARG A 139 13.52 -10.91 -12.82
N HIS A 140 13.49 -9.60 -12.65
CA HIS A 140 13.48 -9.00 -11.32
C HIS A 140 12.29 -9.54 -10.49
N PRO A 141 12.52 -10.12 -9.30
CA PRO A 141 11.45 -10.60 -8.41
C PRO A 141 10.81 -9.45 -7.65
N THR A 142 10.08 -8.59 -8.36
CA THR A 142 9.53 -7.34 -7.79
C THR A 142 8.56 -7.59 -6.63
N ALA A 143 7.93 -8.77 -6.58
CA ALA A 143 7.11 -9.17 -5.42
C ALA A 143 7.96 -9.34 -4.15
N LEU A 144 9.19 -9.88 -4.24
CA LEU A 144 10.10 -9.98 -3.09
C LEU A 144 10.61 -8.62 -2.65
N TYR A 145 10.86 -7.71 -3.58
CA TYR A 145 11.25 -6.34 -3.25
C TYR A 145 10.13 -5.61 -2.51
N ASP A 146 8.87 -5.76 -2.97
CA ASP A 146 7.70 -5.25 -2.27
C ASP A 146 7.60 -5.82 -0.84
N ILE A 147 7.72 -7.15 -0.69
CA ILE A 147 7.65 -7.82 0.62
C ILE A 147 8.72 -7.26 1.57
N ALA A 148 9.97 -7.22 1.13
CA ALA A 148 11.07 -6.70 1.94
C ALA A 148 10.84 -5.24 2.37
N GLY A 149 10.45 -4.37 1.43
CA GLY A 149 10.17 -2.97 1.70
C GLY A 149 8.97 -2.77 2.64
N LEU A 150 7.89 -3.52 2.46
CA LEU A 150 6.71 -3.47 3.32
C LEU A 150 7.01 -3.93 4.74
N LEU A 151 7.80 -5.00 4.91
CA LEU A 151 8.21 -5.48 6.22
C LEU A 151 9.19 -4.52 6.91
N ALA A 152 10.12 -3.92 6.17
CA ALA A 152 11.00 -2.89 6.69
C ALA A 152 10.19 -1.66 7.16
N LEU A 153 9.26 -1.18 6.34
CA LEU A 153 8.38 -0.07 6.68
C LEU A 153 7.49 -0.40 7.88
N SER A 154 7.00 -1.64 7.99
CA SER A 154 6.24 -2.12 9.16
C SER A 154 7.08 -2.05 10.45
N ARG A 155 8.34 -2.40 10.39
CA ARG A 155 9.25 -2.29 11.55
C ARG A 155 9.52 -0.84 11.94
N ILE A 156 9.68 0.04 10.96
CA ILE A 156 9.84 1.48 11.20
C ILE A 156 8.55 2.03 11.83
N ALA A 157 7.39 1.76 11.26
CA ALA A 157 6.10 2.24 11.73
C ALA A 157 5.85 1.88 13.22
N ARG A 158 6.24 0.66 13.64
CA ARG A 158 6.09 0.21 15.02
C ARG A 158 6.98 0.93 16.04
N ARG A 159 8.00 1.65 15.59
CA ARG A 159 8.92 2.42 16.46
C ARG A 159 8.56 3.89 16.53
N LEU A 160 7.61 4.34 15.72
CA LEU A 160 7.20 5.73 15.65
C LEU A 160 6.03 6.01 16.61
N PRO A 161 5.95 7.21 17.17
CA PRO A 161 4.78 7.65 17.91
C PRO A 161 3.58 7.79 16.95
N PRO A 162 2.34 7.61 17.44
CA PRO A 162 1.14 7.50 16.59
C PRO A 162 0.98 8.63 15.57
N GLU A 163 1.30 9.85 15.96
CA GLU A 163 1.21 11.03 15.10
C GLU A 163 2.17 11.01 13.90
N ARG A 164 3.25 10.25 13.95
CA ARG A 164 4.25 10.13 12.88
C ARG A 164 4.04 8.92 11.98
N VAL A 165 3.24 7.94 12.41
CA VAL A 165 3.07 6.70 11.65
C VAL A 165 2.40 6.95 10.29
N ALA A 166 1.27 7.66 10.27
CA ALA A 166 0.53 7.88 9.02
C ALA A 166 1.39 8.63 7.97
N PRO A 167 2.04 9.77 8.28
CA PRO A 167 2.92 10.41 7.30
C PRO A 167 4.09 9.51 6.87
N ALA A 168 4.74 8.81 7.79
CA ALA A 168 5.86 7.93 7.46
C ALA A 168 5.44 6.76 6.55
N VAL A 169 4.31 6.13 6.83
CA VAL A 169 3.79 5.02 6.02
C VAL A 169 3.41 5.49 4.62
N LEU A 170 2.73 6.63 4.47
CA LEU A 170 2.33 7.14 3.16
C LEU A 170 3.56 7.54 2.32
N VAL A 171 4.52 8.26 2.91
CA VAL A 171 5.77 8.60 2.23
C VAL A 171 6.55 7.34 1.87
N GLY A 172 6.68 6.40 2.81
CA GLY A 172 7.41 5.15 2.60
C GLY A 172 6.80 4.28 1.51
N LEU A 173 5.47 4.17 1.45
CA LEU A 173 4.78 3.46 0.36
C LEU A 173 5.01 4.14 -1.00
N GLY A 174 4.95 5.46 -1.05
CA GLY A 174 5.23 6.21 -2.27
C GLY A 174 6.67 6.01 -2.75
N LEU A 175 7.66 6.13 -1.86
CA LEU A 175 9.07 5.90 -2.17
C LEU A 175 9.34 4.46 -2.63
N LEU A 176 8.75 3.48 -1.94
CA LEU A 176 8.87 2.06 -2.30
C LEU A 176 8.35 1.81 -3.72
N ARG A 177 7.24 2.45 -4.08
CA ARG A 177 6.68 2.34 -5.43
C ARG A 177 7.58 3.00 -6.47
N LEU A 178 8.08 4.21 -6.22
CA LEU A 178 9.00 4.88 -7.16
C LEU A 178 10.27 4.07 -7.40
N ALA A 179 10.76 3.36 -6.37
CA ALA A 179 11.94 2.51 -6.48
C ALA A 179 11.68 1.21 -7.28
N ILE A 180 10.49 0.61 -7.13
CA ILE A 180 10.20 -0.71 -7.72
C ILE A 180 9.52 -0.61 -9.09
N ASP A 181 8.71 0.41 -9.36
CA ASP A 181 7.94 0.51 -10.60
C ASP A 181 8.80 0.52 -11.87
N PRO A 182 9.99 1.13 -11.92
CA PRO A 182 10.89 1.03 -13.08
C PRO A 182 11.36 -0.40 -13.37
N LEU A 183 11.39 -1.26 -12.35
CA LEU A 183 11.79 -2.66 -12.48
C LEU A 183 10.63 -3.59 -12.87
N ARG A 184 9.39 -3.09 -12.96
CA ARG A 184 8.22 -3.89 -13.30
C ARG A 184 8.06 -4.00 -14.82
N ALA A 185 7.78 -5.19 -15.31
CA ALA A 185 7.25 -5.39 -16.64
C ALA A 185 5.76 -5.02 -16.67
N LEU A 186 5.47 -3.73 -16.56
CA LEU A 186 4.11 -3.23 -16.71
C LEU A 186 3.79 -3.15 -18.21
N PRO A 187 2.61 -3.64 -18.66
CA PRO A 187 2.14 -3.31 -19.97
C PRO A 187 2.03 -1.79 -20.08
N PRO A 188 2.26 -1.20 -21.26
CA PRO A 188 2.05 0.21 -21.47
C PRO A 188 0.61 0.54 -21.06
N LEU A 189 0.49 1.19 -19.91
CA LEU A 189 -0.76 1.78 -19.48
C LEU A 189 -0.96 3.01 -20.37
N GLY A 190 -2.15 3.21 -20.89
CA GLY A 190 -2.54 4.33 -21.76
C GLY A 190 -1.88 5.70 -21.51
N PRO A 191 -2.53 6.85 -21.62
CA PRO A 191 -1.89 8.15 -21.55
C PRO A 191 -1.01 8.33 -20.29
N PRO A 192 0.07 9.13 -20.32
CA PRO A 192 1.04 9.27 -19.23
C PRO A 192 0.43 9.70 -17.90
N LEU A 193 -0.81 10.20 -17.90
CA LEU A 193 -1.60 10.53 -16.71
C LEU A 193 -1.94 9.30 -15.83
N TRP A 194 -1.86 8.08 -16.35
CA TRP A 194 -2.17 6.83 -15.66
C TRP A 194 -0.92 6.06 -15.20
N SER A 195 0.23 6.69 -15.28
CA SER A 195 1.47 6.08 -14.80
C SER A 195 1.40 5.87 -13.27
N PRO A 196 1.74 4.67 -12.77
CA PRO A 196 1.78 4.40 -11.33
C PRO A 196 2.65 5.37 -10.54
N GLY A 197 3.63 5.99 -11.18
CA GLY A 197 4.59 6.90 -10.54
C GLY A 197 3.94 8.12 -9.92
N TRP A 198 2.89 8.71 -10.52
CA TRP A 198 2.29 9.87 -9.90
C TRP A 198 1.23 9.54 -8.81
N ILE A 199 0.72 8.31 -8.77
CA ILE A 199 0.00 7.83 -7.59
C ILE A 199 0.98 7.75 -6.41
N ALA A 200 2.21 7.27 -6.66
CA ALA A 200 3.28 7.27 -5.66
C ALA A 200 3.64 8.69 -5.19
N ALA A 201 3.77 9.65 -6.13
CA ALA A 201 4.00 11.05 -5.80
C ALA A 201 2.86 11.66 -4.97
N LEU A 202 1.61 11.29 -5.26
CA LEU A 202 0.44 11.71 -4.46
C LEU A 202 0.53 11.22 -3.01
N TRP A 203 0.96 9.97 -2.79
CA TRP A 203 1.17 9.43 -1.45
C TRP A 203 2.26 10.18 -0.69
N ILE A 204 3.37 10.49 -1.35
CA ILE A 204 4.45 11.30 -0.77
C ILE A 204 3.92 12.68 -0.40
N ALA A 205 3.26 13.36 -1.32
CA ALA A 205 2.71 14.70 -1.08
C ALA A 205 1.69 14.70 0.07
N LEU A 206 0.79 13.71 0.12
CA LEU A 206 -0.19 13.57 1.20
C LEU A 206 0.50 13.31 2.54
N GLY A 207 1.47 12.42 2.58
CA GLY A 207 2.24 12.11 3.78
C GLY A 207 2.99 13.34 4.31
N LEU A 208 3.68 14.07 3.44
CA LEU A 208 4.37 15.31 3.79
C LEU A 208 3.38 16.38 4.29
N ARG A 209 2.23 16.55 3.64
CA ARG A 209 1.19 17.51 4.06
C ARG A 209 0.60 17.17 5.42
N ILE A 210 0.38 15.89 5.71
CA ILE A 210 -0.07 15.45 7.03
C ILE A 210 1.02 15.68 8.07
N GLY A 211 2.28 15.42 7.74
CA GLY A 211 3.43 15.62 8.61
C GLY A 211 3.68 17.09 8.93
N SER A 212 3.66 17.98 7.93
CA SER A 212 3.94 19.41 8.08
C SER A 212 2.93 20.13 9.00
N ARG A 213 1.66 19.72 8.97
CA ARG A 213 0.62 20.25 9.89
C ARG A 213 0.83 19.86 11.35
N ARG A 214 1.84 19.04 11.64
CA ARG A 214 2.16 18.46 12.96
C ARG A 214 3.48 18.98 13.52
N ALA A 215 4.26 19.76 12.75
CA ALA A 215 5.43 20.44 13.27
C ALA A 215 4.99 21.36 14.43
N PRO A 216 5.62 21.27 15.62
CA PRO A 216 5.31 22.19 16.71
C PRO A 216 5.60 23.60 16.21
N SER A 217 4.64 24.51 16.40
CA SER A 217 4.79 25.95 16.20
C SER A 217 5.72 26.60 17.25
N GLY A 218 6.77 25.89 17.65
CA GLY A 218 7.64 26.19 18.78
C GLY A 218 9.00 26.73 18.37
N PHE A 219 9.04 27.79 17.51
CA PHE A 219 10.21 28.67 17.41
C PHE A 219 9.82 30.15 17.21
N ALA A 220 8.63 30.51 17.68
CA ALA A 220 8.24 31.92 17.77
C ALA A 220 8.28 32.33 19.25
N GLY A 221 9.39 32.89 19.70
CA GLY A 221 9.44 33.56 20.98
C GLY A 221 10.59 33.16 21.91
N VAL A 222 11.84 33.35 21.46
CA VAL A 222 12.88 33.71 22.41
C VAL A 222 12.72 35.22 22.61
N PRO A 223 12.24 35.72 23.78
CA PRO A 223 12.28 37.13 24.06
C PRO A 223 13.76 37.55 24.11
N ALA A 224 14.11 38.53 23.29
CA ALA A 224 15.42 39.18 23.37
C ALA A 224 15.61 39.63 24.82
N ALA A 225 16.62 39.07 25.47
CA ALA A 225 17.05 39.55 26.77
C ALA A 225 17.47 41.03 26.60
N SER A 226 16.64 41.93 27.11
CA SER A 226 17.02 43.33 27.30
C SER A 226 18.04 43.38 28.44
N GLY A 227 19.28 43.57 28.06
CA GLY A 227 20.37 44.02 28.93
C GLY A 227 20.28 45.51 29.20
#